data_7ecac60978e7d1a801c667bc36913223
#
_entry.id   7ecac60978e7d1a801c667bc36913223
#
_cell.length_a   1.000
_cell.length_b   1.000
_cell.length_c   1.000
_cell.angle_alpha   90.00
_cell.angle_beta   90.00
_cell.angle_gamma   90.00
#
_symmetry.space_group_name_H-M   'P 1'
#
loop_
_entity.id
_entity.type
_entity.pdbx_description
1 polymer ?
#
loop_
_entity_poly.entity_id
_entity_poly.type
_entity_poly.pdbx_seq_one_letter_code
_entity_poly.pdbx_strand_id
1 'polypeptide(L)'
;MENKNNFKFIQGSVTVGDDIATIKFFDSVDAWSTSSFEYEFNYLTEYIKPSKIRVLINSDGGSVYHGMSTFSSILDSKIPTETINVGLAASMGSVLLAAGDVAKMKDYALIMLHNPWSRGAGSDDPMILAFTEQIKTVYKERWGFDEDKIKEIMDGPEGEDGTWINAKRAVELGIIDESNVIKTEPQEKQKVEAAINSVESKSK
;
A
#
# COMPACT_ATOMS: atom_id res chain seq x y z
N MET A 1 19.59 -31.56 -0.38
CA MET A 1 19.00 -30.29 0.04
C MET A 1 19.47 -29.23 -0.95
N GLU A 2 18.67 -28.95 -1.95
CA GLU A 2 18.99 -27.90 -2.93
C GLU A 2 18.86 -26.54 -2.25
N ASN A 3 19.91 -25.77 -2.41
CA ASN A 3 20.04 -24.43 -1.85
C ASN A 3 19.04 -23.50 -2.55
N LYS A 4 17.88 -23.23 -1.91
CA LYS A 4 16.81 -22.38 -2.44
C LYS A 4 17.16 -20.88 -2.50
N ASN A 5 18.43 -20.53 -2.33
CA ASN A 5 18.92 -19.15 -2.26
C ASN A 5 19.37 -18.54 -3.60
N ASN A 6 18.82 -18.97 -4.72
CA ASN A 6 19.07 -18.30 -6.00
C ASN A 6 17.98 -17.26 -6.26
N PHE A 7 18.10 -16.08 -5.61
CA PHE A 7 17.24 -14.94 -5.86
C PHE A 7 17.54 -14.36 -7.24
N LYS A 8 16.55 -14.40 -8.12
CA LYS A 8 16.61 -13.66 -9.38
C LYS A 8 15.81 -12.37 -9.20
N PHE A 9 16.46 -11.23 -9.49
CA PHE A 9 15.75 -9.99 -9.69
C PHE A 9 14.76 -10.17 -10.85
N ILE A 10 13.49 -9.93 -10.57
CA ILE A 10 12.44 -9.87 -11.58
C ILE A 10 12.17 -8.38 -11.77
N GLN A 11 12.63 -7.81 -12.85
CA GLN A 11 12.41 -6.43 -13.32
C GLN A 11 12.66 -5.29 -12.30
N GLY A 12 13.45 -5.49 -11.26
CA GLY A 12 13.86 -4.42 -10.33
C GLY A 12 12.82 -3.95 -9.31
N SER A 13 11.54 -4.31 -9.46
CA SER A 13 10.48 -3.99 -8.49
C SER A 13 10.22 -5.11 -7.48
N VAL A 14 10.72 -6.32 -7.75
CA VAL A 14 10.51 -7.52 -6.93
C VAL A 14 11.82 -7.99 -6.31
N THR A 15 11.76 -8.33 -5.02
CA THR A 15 12.82 -9.05 -4.33
C THR A 15 12.25 -10.25 -3.59
N VAL A 16 12.96 -11.38 -3.59
CA VAL A 16 12.58 -12.57 -2.82
C VAL A 16 13.70 -12.91 -1.85
N GLY A 17 13.38 -13.02 -0.58
CA GLY A 17 14.32 -13.34 0.49
C GLY A 17 13.61 -14.05 1.64
N ASP A 18 14.24 -15.07 2.25
CA ASP A 18 13.69 -15.82 3.38
C ASP A 18 12.27 -16.39 3.11
N ASP A 19 12.02 -16.85 1.87
CA ASP A 19 10.72 -17.33 1.39
C ASP A 19 9.60 -16.27 1.39
N ILE A 20 9.96 -15.00 1.48
CA ILE A 20 9.02 -13.86 1.38
C ILE A 20 9.36 -13.06 0.13
N ALA A 21 8.36 -12.84 -0.72
CA ALA A 21 8.49 -11.94 -1.85
C ALA A 21 8.05 -10.51 -1.45
N THR A 22 8.79 -9.53 -1.94
CA THR A 22 8.43 -8.11 -1.79
C THR A 22 8.32 -7.50 -3.17
N ILE A 23 7.15 -6.96 -3.48
CA ILE A 23 6.84 -6.25 -4.72
C ILE A 23 6.49 -4.80 -4.41
N LYS A 24 6.83 -3.88 -5.30
CA LYS A 24 6.61 -2.44 -5.13
C LYS A 24 5.52 -1.94 -6.06
N PHE A 25 4.62 -1.13 -5.53
CA PHE A 25 3.72 -0.29 -6.31
C PHE A 25 4.06 1.18 -5.98
N PHE A 26 5.00 1.76 -6.73
CA PHE A 26 5.58 3.09 -6.48
C PHE A 26 5.30 4.04 -7.63
N ASP A 27 4.06 4.07 -8.10
CA ASP A 27 3.66 4.86 -9.26
C ASP A 27 2.22 5.32 -9.12
N SER A 28 1.78 6.21 -10.00
CA SER A 28 0.36 6.50 -10.21
C SER A 28 -0.35 5.25 -10.73
N VAL A 29 -1.64 5.12 -10.40
CA VAL A 29 -2.46 3.97 -10.84
C VAL A 29 -2.95 4.23 -12.28
N ASP A 30 -2.34 3.55 -13.23
CA ASP A 30 -2.69 3.62 -14.66
C ASP A 30 -2.56 2.25 -15.35
N ALA A 31 -2.81 2.21 -16.66
CA ALA A 31 -2.73 0.97 -17.44
C ALA A 31 -1.33 0.33 -17.41
N TRP A 32 -0.27 1.15 -17.38
CA TRP A 32 1.10 0.66 -17.43
C TRP A 32 1.54 0.10 -16.07
N SER A 33 1.39 0.88 -15.00
CA SER A 33 1.79 0.50 -13.65
C SER A 33 1.05 -0.74 -13.17
N THR A 34 -0.27 -0.80 -13.43
CA THR A 34 -1.08 -1.97 -13.06
C THR A 34 -0.72 -3.21 -13.88
N SER A 35 -0.51 -3.08 -15.20
CA SER A 35 -0.11 -4.23 -16.02
C SER A 35 1.27 -4.77 -15.63
N SER A 36 2.23 -3.89 -15.31
CA SER A 36 3.55 -4.31 -14.80
C SER A 36 3.43 -5.05 -13.47
N PHE A 37 2.65 -4.50 -12.55
CA PHE A 37 2.40 -5.13 -11.25
C PHE A 37 1.74 -6.50 -11.41
N GLU A 38 0.68 -6.60 -12.22
CA GLU A 38 -0.05 -7.85 -12.48
C GLU A 38 0.86 -8.94 -13.05
N TYR A 39 1.74 -8.56 -13.99
CA TYR A 39 2.70 -9.50 -14.56
C TYR A 39 3.63 -10.08 -13.48
N GLU A 40 4.20 -9.23 -12.64
CA GLU A 40 5.11 -9.63 -11.56
C GLU A 40 4.38 -10.39 -10.46
N PHE A 41 3.19 -9.93 -10.07
CA PHE A 41 2.38 -10.55 -9.04
C PHE A 41 1.92 -11.96 -9.45
N ASN A 42 1.46 -12.13 -10.69
CA ASN A 42 1.08 -13.42 -11.24
C ASN A 42 2.29 -14.37 -11.30
N TYR A 43 3.47 -13.85 -11.65
CA TYR A 43 4.69 -14.68 -11.64
C TYR A 43 5.04 -15.16 -10.22
N LEU A 44 4.86 -14.31 -9.21
CA LEU A 44 5.05 -14.70 -7.81
C LEU A 44 4.06 -15.78 -7.37
N THR A 45 2.78 -15.61 -7.70
CA THR A 45 1.72 -16.52 -7.24
C THR A 45 1.74 -17.87 -7.96
N GLU A 46 2.07 -17.89 -9.25
CA GLU A 46 2.00 -19.11 -10.06
C GLU A 46 3.31 -19.90 -10.10
N TYR A 47 4.46 -19.23 -10.09
CA TYR A 47 5.75 -19.87 -10.31
C TYR A 47 6.66 -19.86 -9.07
N ILE A 48 6.83 -18.73 -8.40
CA ILE A 48 7.72 -18.63 -7.23
C ILE A 48 7.08 -19.26 -6.00
N LYS A 49 5.79 -18.96 -5.77
CA LYS A 49 4.98 -19.46 -4.63
C LYS A 49 5.66 -19.26 -3.28
N PRO A 50 6.00 -18.01 -2.92
CA PRO A 50 6.59 -17.72 -1.63
C PRO A 50 5.58 -18.01 -0.50
N SER A 51 6.04 -18.10 0.74
CA SER A 51 5.14 -18.26 1.88
C SER A 51 4.31 -17.00 2.16
N LYS A 52 4.76 -15.82 1.68
CA LYS A 52 4.09 -14.54 1.83
C LYS A 52 4.50 -13.57 0.73
N ILE A 53 3.58 -12.67 0.35
CA ILE A 53 3.87 -11.55 -0.53
C ILE A 53 3.66 -10.23 0.25
N ARG A 54 4.68 -9.36 0.22
CA ARG A 54 4.60 -7.98 0.71
C ARG A 54 4.45 -7.03 -0.46
N VAL A 55 3.40 -6.22 -0.45
CA VAL A 55 3.17 -5.17 -1.43
C VAL A 55 3.50 -3.83 -0.78
N LEU A 56 4.63 -3.23 -1.15
CA LEU A 56 4.99 -1.89 -0.69
C LEU A 56 4.28 -0.86 -1.55
N ILE A 57 3.54 0.07 -0.92
CA ILE A 57 2.73 1.08 -1.60
C ILE A 57 3.32 2.46 -1.34
N ASN A 58 3.56 3.21 -2.42
CA ASN A 58 3.83 4.63 -2.42
C ASN A 58 3.21 5.23 -3.69
N SER A 59 1.93 5.60 -3.61
CA SER A 59 1.12 5.99 -4.78
C SER A 59 0.20 7.15 -4.45
N ASP A 60 0.12 8.11 -5.35
CA ASP A 60 -0.84 9.22 -5.34
C ASP A 60 -2.25 8.80 -5.82
N GLY A 61 -2.41 7.54 -6.27
CA GLY A 61 -3.66 7.02 -6.84
C GLY A 61 -3.74 7.17 -8.35
N GLY A 62 -4.94 7.32 -8.88
CA GLY A 62 -5.18 7.43 -10.32
C GLY A 62 -6.43 6.69 -10.78
N SER A 63 -6.36 5.93 -11.86
CA SER A 63 -7.50 5.28 -12.50
C SER A 63 -8.16 4.23 -11.61
N VAL A 64 -9.43 4.47 -11.27
CA VAL A 64 -10.26 3.49 -10.53
C VAL A 64 -10.39 2.20 -11.35
N TYR A 65 -10.65 2.32 -12.64
CA TYR A 65 -10.82 1.18 -13.54
C TYR A 65 -9.62 0.23 -13.52
N HIS A 66 -8.40 0.76 -13.64
CA HIS A 66 -7.18 -0.07 -13.62
C HIS A 66 -6.84 -0.55 -12.20
N GLY A 67 -7.02 0.31 -11.19
CA GLY A 67 -6.68 -0.02 -9.81
C GLY A 67 -7.55 -1.12 -9.21
N MET A 68 -8.81 -1.23 -9.62
CA MET A 68 -9.69 -2.32 -9.14
C MET A 68 -9.25 -3.70 -9.63
N SER A 69 -8.61 -3.81 -10.79
CA SER A 69 -7.97 -5.07 -11.22
C SER A 69 -6.85 -5.48 -10.25
N THR A 70 -5.94 -4.55 -9.96
CA THR A 70 -4.84 -4.80 -9.02
C THR A 70 -5.34 -5.08 -7.60
N PHE A 71 -6.38 -4.37 -7.14
CA PHE A 71 -7.05 -4.66 -5.87
C PHE A 71 -7.54 -6.11 -5.82
N SER A 72 -8.25 -6.57 -6.87
CA SER A 72 -8.77 -7.93 -6.94
C SER A 72 -7.64 -8.97 -6.95
N SER A 73 -6.58 -8.74 -7.69
CA SER A 73 -5.43 -9.67 -7.75
C SER A 73 -4.76 -9.86 -6.39
N ILE A 74 -4.62 -8.78 -5.61
CA ILE A 74 -4.06 -8.87 -4.25
C ILE A 74 -5.05 -9.57 -3.32
N LEU A 75 -6.33 -9.18 -3.33
CA LEU A 75 -7.38 -9.71 -2.47
C LEU A 75 -7.62 -11.20 -2.67
N ASP A 76 -7.63 -11.65 -3.94
CA ASP A 76 -7.93 -13.03 -4.30
C ASP A 76 -6.70 -13.96 -4.23
N SER A 77 -5.55 -13.43 -3.80
CA SER A 77 -4.32 -14.20 -3.67
C SER A 77 -4.48 -15.37 -2.70
N LYS A 78 -4.08 -16.57 -3.14
CA LYS A 78 -4.00 -17.74 -2.26
C LYS A 78 -2.76 -17.76 -1.36
N ILE A 79 -1.81 -16.88 -1.64
CA ILE A 79 -0.62 -16.67 -0.83
C ILE A 79 -0.90 -15.50 0.12
N PRO A 80 -0.65 -15.63 1.42
CA PRO A 80 -0.85 -14.55 2.38
C PRO A 80 -0.19 -13.24 1.94
N THR A 81 -0.95 -12.14 2.00
CA THR A 81 -0.51 -10.82 1.53
C THR A 81 -0.40 -9.81 2.67
N GLU A 82 0.65 -9.00 2.65
CA GLU A 82 0.80 -7.80 3.47
C GLU A 82 0.91 -6.58 2.54
N THR A 83 0.00 -5.63 2.66
CA THR A 83 0.13 -4.32 2.02
C THR A 83 0.75 -3.33 3.01
N ILE A 84 1.76 -2.58 2.58
CA ILE A 84 2.52 -1.69 3.47
C ILE A 84 2.63 -0.31 2.85
N ASN A 85 1.96 0.67 3.43
CA ASN A 85 2.16 2.08 3.06
C ASN A 85 3.52 2.55 3.58
N VAL A 86 4.45 2.83 2.66
CA VAL A 86 5.82 3.26 2.99
C VAL A 86 6.05 4.77 2.81
N GLY A 87 5.06 5.52 2.38
CA GLY A 87 5.11 6.97 2.19
C GLY A 87 3.72 7.54 1.98
N LEU A 88 3.09 7.21 0.88
CA LEU A 88 1.76 7.69 0.52
C LEU A 88 0.89 6.56 -0.02
N ALA A 89 -0.35 6.51 0.46
CA ALA A 89 -1.42 5.69 -0.11
C ALA A 89 -2.65 6.60 -0.30
N ALA A 90 -2.68 7.35 -1.41
CA ALA A 90 -3.75 8.30 -1.70
C ALA A 90 -4.73 7.78 -2.74
N SER A 91 -6.01 8.17 -2.63
CA SER A 91 -7.03 7.86 -3.65
C SER A 91 -7.05 6.35 -3.95
N MET A 92 -6.89 5.93 -5.20
CA MET A 92 -6.77 4.51 -5.55
C MET A 92 -5.64 3.78 -4.81
N GLY A 93 -4.56 4.48 -4.40
CA GLY A 93 -3.51 3.90 -3.56
C GLY A 93 -4.01 3.42 -2.18
N SER A 94 -5.02 4.10 -1.61
CA SER A 94 -5.66 3.66 -0.36
C SER A 94 -6.52 2.40 -0.56
N VAL A 95 -7.14 2.27 -1.73
CA VAL A 95 -7.86 1.05 -2.12
C VAL A 95 -6.89 -0.13 -2.25
N LEU A 96 -5.72 0.09 -2.87
CA LEU A 96 -4.69 -0.95 -2.94
C LEU A 96 -4.15 -1.33 -1.55
N LEU A 97 -4.04 -0.36 -0.62
CA LEU A 97 -3.66 -0.64 0.77
C LEU A 97 -4.69 -1.54 1.46
N ALA A 98 -5.97 -1.34 1.18
CA ALA A 98 -7.05 -2.14 1.75
C ALA A 98 -7.10 -3.59 1.20
N ALA A 99 -6.38 -3.92 0.13
CA ALA A 99 -6.48 -5.23 -0.52
C ALA A 99 -5.79 -6.37 0.24
N GLY A 100 -4.73 -6.09 1.01
CA GLY A 100 -3.96 -7.12 1.70
C GLY A 100 -4.71 -7.80 2.84
N ASP A 101 -4.33 -9.05 3.16
CA ASP A 101 -4.84 -9.73 4.36
C ASP A 101 -4.47 -8.96 5.63
N VAL A 102 -3.30 -8.33 5.61
CA VAL A 102 -2.82 -7.43 6.67
C VAL A 102 -2.36 -6.12 6.04
N ALA A 103 -2.97 -5.01 6.46
CA ALA A 103 -2.53 -3.67 6.09
C ALA A 103 -1.61 -3.09 7.16
N LYS A 104 -0.49 -2.51 6.75
CA LYS A 104 0.51 -1.86 7.59
C LYS A 104 0.87 -0.49 7.06
N MET A 105 1.42 0.38 7.90
CA MET A 105 1.97 1.65 7.45
C MET A 105 3.17 2.10 8.29
N LYS A 106 4.04 2.90 7.69
CA LYS A 106 5.08 3.62 8.42
C LYS A 106 4.44 4.74 9.27
N ASP A 107 5.04 5.03 10.41
CA ASP A 107 4.55 6.08 11.35
C ASP A 107 4.52 7.49 10.76
N TYR A 108 5.34 7.75 9.73
CA TYR A 108 5.38 9.01 8.98
C TYR A 108 4.55 9.00 7.68
N ALA A 109 4.01 7.82 7.29
CA ALA A 109 3.26 7.70 6.05
C ALA A 109 1.88 8.35 6.15
N LEU A 110 1.32 8.68 5.01
CA LEU A 110 0.01 9.30 4.88
C LEU A 110 -0.94 8.44 4.05
N ILE A 111 -2.20 8.48 4.41
CA ILE A 111 -3.30 7.96 3.61
C ILE A 111 -4.17 9.16 3.21
N MET A 112 -4.76 9.15 2.02
CA MET A 112 -5.71 10.17 1.60
C MET A 112 -6.91 9.51 0.92
N LEU A 113 -8.09 9.86 1.38
CA LEU A 113 -9.36 9.39 0.82
C LEU A 113 -10.16 10.58 0.31
N HIS A 114 -10.72 10.43 -0.89
CA HIS A 114 -11.58 11.43 -1.50
C HIS A 114 -12.60 10.79 -2.47
N ASN A 115 -13.57 11.58 -2.92
CA ASN A 115 -14.49 11.15 -3.95
C ASN A 115 -13.77 11.07 -5.30
N PRO A 116 -14.08 10.05 -6.14
CA PRO A 116 -13.52 9.97 -7.48
C PRO A 116 -14.02 11.16 -8.33
N TRP A 117 -13.15 11.61 -9.21
CA TRP A 117 -13.47 12.67 -10.16
C TRP A 117 -12.84 12.38 -11.53
N SER A 118 -13.36 13.03 -12.56
CA SER A 118 -12.78 12.99 -13.90
C SER A 118 -12.92 14.34 -14.58
N ARG A 119 -11.90 14.69 -15.36
CA ARG A 119 -11.92 15.97 -16.08
C ARG A 119 -13.11 16.01 -17.05
N GLY A 120 -13.98 17.00 -16.87
CA GLY A 120 -15.15 17.21 -17.73
C GLY A 120 -16.39 16.39 -17.38
N ALA A 121 -16.33 15.55 -16.35
CA ALA A 121 -17.49 14.86 -15.78
C ALA A 121 -17.99 15.61 -14.54
N GLY A 122 -19.30 15.71 -14.37
CA GLY A 122 -19.91 16.19 -13.12
C GLY A 122 -19.91 15.11 -12.05
N SER A 123 -20.18 15.49 -10.81
CA SER A 123 -20.32 14.53 -9.70
C SER A 123 -21.54 13.61 -9.85
N ASP A 124 -22.49 13.97 -10.70
CA ASP A 124 -23.66 13.19 -11.08
C ASP A 124 -23.47 12.31 -12.33
N ASP A 125 -22.26 12.28 -12.89
CA ASP A 125 -21.93 11.40 -14.01
C ASP A 125 -22.11 9.93 -13.58
N PRO A 126 -22.85 9.11 -14.35
CA PRO A 126 -23.11 7.72 -13.98
C PRO A 126 -21.85 6.88 -13.74
N MET A 127 -20.76 7.15 -14.43
CA MET A 127 -19.49 6.47 -14.24
C MET A 127 -18.85 6.87 -12.90
N ILE A 128 -18.87 8.15 -12.56
CA ILE A 128 -18.35 8.66 -11.27
C ILE A 128 -19.15 8.09 -10.11
N LEU A 129 -20.48 8.07 -10.22
CA LEU A 129 -21.35 7.46 -9.22
C LEU A 129 -21.06 5.97 -9.03
N ALA A 130 -20.88 5.22 -10.13
CA ALA A 130 -20.55 3.80 -10.06
C ALA A 130 -19.19 3.55 -9.41
N PHE A 131 -18.17 4.34 -9.74
CA PHE A 131 -16.85 4.25 -9.10
C PHE A 131 -16.89 4.64 -7.61
N THR A 132 -17.70 5.63 -7.26
CA THR A 132 -17.93 6.01 -5.86
C THR A 132 -18.48 4.84 -5.05
N GLU A 133 -19.53 4.19 -5.53
CA GLU A 133 -20.12 3.05 -4.85
C GLU A 133 -19.18 1.84 -4.79
N GLN A 134 -18.35 1.63 -5.81
CA GLN A 134 -17.34 0.58 -5.81
C GLN A 134 -16.28 0.81 -4.72
N ILE A 135 -15.75 2.04 -4.60
CA ILE A 135 -14.78 2.42 -3.57
C ILE A 135 -15.39 2.34 -2.16
N LYS A 136 -16.62 2.84 -2.00
CA LYS A 136 -17.36 2.73 -0.73
C LYS A 136 -17.52 1.28 -0.29
N THR A 137 -17.83 0.38 -1.22
CA THR A 137 -17.92 -1.05 -0.94
C THR A 137 -16.61 -1.60 -0.38
N VAL A 138 -15.47 -1.22 -0.97
CA VAL A 138 -14.16 -1.62 -0.45
C VAL A 138 -13.96 -1.13 0.97
N TYR A 139 -14.22 0.14 1.27
CA TYR A 139 -14.01 0.69 2.62
C TYR A 139 -14.96 0.09 3.66
N LYS A 140 -16.20 -0.24 3.29
CA LYS A 140 -17.13 -0.99 4.14
C LYS A 140 -16.60 -2.37 4.48
N GLU A 141 -16.24 -3.14 3.46
CA GLU A 141 -15.84 -4.54 3.62
C GLU A 141 -14.48 -4.70 4.30
N ARG A 142 -13.55 -3.78 4.02
CA ARG A 142 -12.17 -3.90 4.49
C ARG A 142 -11.90 -3.17 5.81
N TRP A 143 -12.57 -2.04 6.06
CA TRP A 143 -12.36 -1.22 7.25
C TRP A 143 -13.58 -1.11 8.17
N GLY A 144 -14.71 -1.71 7.77
CA GLY A 144 -15.93 -1.70 8.58
C GLY A 144 -16.59 -0.33 8.70
N PHE A 145 -16.33 0.59 7.77
CA PHE A 145 -16.93 1.92 7.79
C PHE A 145 -18.41 1.86 7.43
N ASP A 146 -19.23 2.62 8.14
CA ASP A 146 -20.61 2.90 7.73
C ASP A 146 -20.67 4.03 6.68
N GLU A 147 -21.88 4.25 6.11
CA GLU A 147 -22.10 5.26 5.06
C GLU A 147 -21.77 6.66 5.52
N ASP A 148 -22.12 7.02 6.75
CA ASP A 148 -21.91 8.37 7.29
C ASP A 148 -20.41 8.63 7.46
N LYS A 149 -19.66 7.63 7.95
CA LYS A 149 -18.21 7.69 8.10
C LYS A 149 -17.49 7.79 6.76
N ILE A 150 -17.92 6.99 5.78
CA ILE A 150 -17.35 7.04 4.42
C ILE A 150 -17.59 8.42 3.83
N LYS A 151 -18.83 8.94 3.93
CA LYS A 151 -19.17 10.26 3.42
C LYS A 151 -18.34 11.34 4.09
N GLU A 152 -18.26 11.35 5.42
CA GLU A 152 -17.44 12.32 6.19
C GLU A 152 -15.99 12.36 5.70
N ILE A 153 -15.37 11.16 5.53
CA ILE A 153 -13.95 11.06 5.18
C ILE A 153 -13.71 11.38 3.70
N MET A 154 -14.58 10.93 2.80
CA MET A 154 -14.40 11.16 1.35
C MET A 154 -14.74 12.60 0.95
N ASP A 155 -15.70 13.24 1.60
CA ASP A 155 -15.99 14.66 1.37
C ASP A 155 -14.91 15.57 1.99
N GLY A 156 -14.32 15.14 3.11
CA GLY A 156 -13.31 15.91 3.82
C GLY A 156 -13.86 17.14 4.56
N PRO A 157 -12.97 17.91 5.20
CA PRO A 157 -13.32 19.19 5.81
C PRO A 157 -13.81 20.22 4.78
N GLU A 158 -14.59 21.21 5.23
CA GLU A 158 -15.11 22.26 4.34
C GLU A 158 -13.99 22.97 3.58
N GLY A 159 -14.09 22.97 2.26
CA GLY A 159 -13.10 23.55 1.34
C GLY A 159 -11.94 22.63 0.97
N GLU A 160 -11.91 21.41 1.50
CA GLU A 160 -10.92 20.38 1.17
C GLU A 160 -11.51 19.37 0.17
N ASP A 161 -10.64 18.68 -0.56
CA ASP A 161 -11.01 17.55 -1.43
C ASP A 161 -10.56 16.26 -0.75
N GLY A 162 -11.40 15.74 0.16
CA GLY A 162 -11.12 14.52 0.91
C GLY A 162 -10.34 14.74 2.22
N THR A 163 -9.88 13.65 2.81
CA THR A 163 -9.25 13.66 4.14
C THR A 163 -7.85 13.06 4.09
N TRP A 164 -6.89 13.79 4.62
CA TRP A 164 -5.52 13.34 4.87
C TRP A 164 -5.39 12.71 6.25
N ILE A 165 -4.85 11.50 6.31
CA ILE A 165 -4.85 10.64 7.49
C ILE A 165 -3.41 10.22 7.77
N ASN A 166 -2.87 10.64 8.93
CA ASN A 166 -1.59 10.15 9.43
C ASN A 166 -1.75 8.82 10.19
N ALA A 167 -0.64 8.20 10.59
CA ALA A 167 -0.66 6.89 11.23
C ALA A 167 -1.52 6.85 12.51
N LYS A 168 -1.46 7.90 13.35
CA LYS A 168 -2.28 7.99 14.56
C LYS A 168 -3.77 7.99 14.21
N ARG A 169 -4.17 8.81 13.26
CA ARG A 169 -5.56 8.91 12.82
C ARG A 169 -6.04 7.63 12.13
N ALA A 170 -5.15 6.94 11.39
CA ALA A 170 -5.46 5.65 10.77
C ALA A 170 -5.79 4.56 11.82
N VAL A 171 -5.07 4.55 12.95
CA VAL A 171 -5.37 3.66 14.08
C VAL A 171 -6.71 4.03 14.73
N GLU A 172 -6.95 5.31 15.01
CA GLU A 172 -8.22 5.80 15.60
C GLU A 172 -9.44 5.45 14.74
N LEU A 173 -9.27 5.45 13.42
CA LEU A 173 -10.32 5.09 12.46
C LEU A 173 -10.46 3.57 12.24
N GLY A 174 -9.55 2.76 12.74
CA GLY A 174 -9.53 1.31 12.50
C GLY A 174 -9.07 0.89 11.10
N ILE A 175 -8.44 1.80 10.34
CA ILE A 175 -7.83 1.50 9.03
C ILE A 175 -6.60 0.59 9.21
N ILE A 176 -5.80 0.89 10.23
CA ILE A 176 -4.57 0.16 10.57
C ILE A 176 -4.64 -0.23 12.04
N ASP A 177 -4.36 -1.49 12.36
CA ASP A 177 -4.16 -1.92 13.74
C ASP A 177 -2.89 -1.26 14.31
N GLU A 178 -2.90 -0.86 15.59
CA GLU A 178 -1.76 -0.20 16.24
C GLU A 178 -0.48 -1.03 16.15
N SER A 179 -0.59 -2.36 16.26
CA SER A 179 0.53 -3.29 16.12
C SER A 179 1.12 -3.34 14.70
N ASN A 180 0.39 -2.84 13.71
CA ASN A 180 0.78 -2.76 12.30
C ASN A 180 1.39 -1.41 11.91
N VAL A 181 1.51 -0.48 12.85
CA VAL A 181 2.26 0.76 12.63
C VAL A 181 3.75 0.46 12.79
N ILE A 182 4.49 0.56 11.69
CA ILE A 182 5.93 0.32 11.64
C ILE A 182 6.63 1.62 12.06
N LYS A 183 7.14 1.65 13.29
CA LYS A 183 7.87 2.81 13.81
C LYS A 183 9.21 2.98 13.11
N THR A 184 9.52 4.21 12.80
CA THR A 184 10.84 4.61 12.35
C THR A 184 11.79 4.51 13.54
N GLU A 185 12.60 3.46 13.57
CA GLU A 185 13.69 3.44 14.55
C GLU A 185 14.59 4.64 14.25
N PRO A 186 14.98 5.45 15.27
CA PRO A 186 16.05 6.40 15.10
C PRO A 186 17.25 5.58 14.61
N GLN A 187 17.78 5.92 13.44
CA GLN A 187 19.00 5.26 12.94
C GLN A 187 19.95 5.20 14.11
N GLU A 188 20.29 4.01 14.54
CA GLU A 188 21.09 3.80 15.73
C GLU A 188 22.32 4.69 15.70
N LYS A 189 22.32 5.76 16.50
CA LYS A 189 23.56 6.44 16.88
C LYS A 189 24.60 5.40 17.34
N GLN A 190 24.17 4.27 17.84
CA GLN A 190 24.98 3.12 18.21
C GLN A 190 25.80 2.52 17.06
N LYS A 191 25.31 2.46 15.81
CA LYS A 191 26.12 1.97 14.68
C LYS A 191 27.20 2.97 14.27
N VAL A 192 26.89 4.26 14.37
CA VAL A 192 27.87 5.32 14.09
C VAL A 192 28.88 5.41 15.22
N GLU A 193 28.46 5.36 16.48
CA GLU A 193 29.37 5.34 17.66
C GLU A 193 30.20 4.06 17.68
N ALA A 194 29.65 2.90 17.38
CA ALA A 194 30.43 1.65 17.27
C ALA A 194 31.43 1.70 16.10
N ALA A 195 31.08 2.31 14.97
CA ALA A 195 32.01 2.51 13.87
C ALA A 195 33.12 3.51 14.22
N ILE A 196 32.82 4.63 14.89
CA ILE A 196 33.80 5.60 15.37
C ILE A 196 34.73 4.96 16.39
N ASN A 197 34.20 4.27 17.39
CA ASN A 197 35.01 3.60 18.42
C ASN A 197 35.89 2.48 17.82
N SER A 198 35.45 1.80 16.75
CA SER A 198 36.24 0.79 16.06
C SER A 198 37.43 1.38 15.26
N VAL A 199 37.32 2.62 14.81
CA VAL A 199 38.37 3.34 14.10
C VAL A 199 39.40 3.88 15.12
N GLU A 200 38.96 4.43 16.25
CA GLU A 200 39.84 4.96 17.30
C GLU A 200 40.63 3.86 18.02
N SER A 201 40.08 2.66 18.15
CA SER A 201 40.79 1.52 18.75
C SER A 201 41.85 0.90 17.84
N LYS A 202 41.85 1.17 16.55
CA LYS A 202 42.86 0.72 15.57
C LYS A 202 43.98 1.74 15.33
N SER A 203 43.87 2.93 15.91
CA SER A 203 44.86 4.01 15.78
C SER A 203 45.74 4.18 17.02
N LYS A 204 45.64 3.28 17.99
CA LYS A 204 46.53 3.10 19.12
C LYS A 204 47.31 1.78 18.98
#